data_ab1dfb95fb61d422e723df4c690822ac
#
_entry.id   ab1dfb95fb61d422e723df4c690822ac
#
_cell.length_a   1.000
_cell.length_b   1.000
_cell.length_c   1.000
_cell.angle_alpha   90.00
_cell.angle_beta   90.00
_cell.angle_gamma   90.00
#
_symmetry.space_group_name_H-M   'P 1'
#
loop_
_entity.id
_entity.type
_entity.pdbx_description
1 polymer ?
#
loop_
_entity_poly.entity_id
_entity_poly.type
_entity_poly.pdbx_seq_one_letter_code
_entity_poly.pdbx_strand_id
1 'polypeptide(L)'
;QLLAYFVTVLIAAPLAMITGLLQAPAISARFGTGSGLLNRQVARSIHFLVMIWMLIFIVIHTAMIFITGFVGNVNHITLGTDTTSSSGVWLYALWMAVVVVFWIVASPLTIRYPRKVQHAGRFMVGRIKFFMEWWNPKATYSKKDISPFFWSNGERPETGEYEALKANGWTDYSLRIDGLVDTPTELSYEQILALPKSEQITAHYCIQGWSGIAEWAGVRMSEILDIVEPRPEAKWVVFYSFAEGPEGGRYYDCHPIANMRHEHTILAYEMNGEPLNESHGAPLRLRDEIELGFKQVKWIEAIEFVESFEHLGAGQGGYNEDQEFYGYRMPI
;
A
#
# COMPACT_ATOMS: atom_id res chain seq x y z
N GLN A 1 36.07 9.59 16.97
CA GLN A 1 34.84 10.29 17.33
C GLN A 1 34.38 11.21 16.19
N LEU A 2 35.20 12.18 15.73
CA LEU A 2 34.85 13.11 14.65
C LEU A 2 34.40 12.39 13.37
N LEU A 3 35.10 11.32 12.97
CA LEU A 3 34.73 10.54 11.78
C LEU A 3 33.34 9.91 11.92
N ALA A 4 33.00 9.37 13.10
CA ALA A 4 31.68 8.78 13.33
C ALA A 4 30.57 9.83 13.22
N TYR A 5 30.77 11.03 13.78
CA TYR A 5 29.82 12.15 13.62
C TYR A 5 29.72 12.61 12.18
N PHE A 6 30.85 12.74 11.47
CA PHE A 6 30.87 13.09 10.07
C PHE A 6 30.04 12.10 9.24
N VAL A 7 30.30 10.80 9.39
CA VAL A 7 29.55 9.76 8.67
C VAL A 7 28.06 9.80 9.03
N THR A 8 27.74 9.96 10.32
CA THR A 8 26.34 9.95 10.77
C THR A 8 25.55 11.15 10.23
N VAL A 9 26.09 12.35 10.34
CA VAL A 9 25.38 13.58 10.00
C VAL A 9 25.41 13.88 8.50
N LEU A 10 26.56 13.70 7.85
CA LEU A 10 26.73 14.13 6.46
C LEU A 10 26.57 13.02 5.44
N ILE A 11 26.56 11.75 5.84
CA ILE A 11 26.35 10.62 4.92
C ILE A 11 25.10 9.86 5.30
N ALA A 12 25.02 9.30 6.50
CA ALA A 12 23.93 8.40 6.88
C ALA A 12 22.57 9.13 6.97
N ALA A 13 22.51 10.31 7.58
CA ALA A 13 21.25 11.04 7.70
C ALA A 13 20.70 11.51 6.33
N PRO A 14 21.46 12.16 5.42
CA PRO A 14 20.99 12.48 4.08
C PRO A 14 20.61 11.22 3.27
N LEU A 15 21.38 10.15 3.41
CA LEU A 15 21.11 8.90 2.72
C LEU A 15 19.82 8.24 3.23
N ALA A 16 19.54 8.30 4.53
CA ALA A 16 18.26 7.88 5.10
C ALA A 16 17.08 8.66 4.51
N MET A 17 17.21 9.97 4.40
CA MET A 17 16.16 10.82 3.81
C MET A 17 15.92 10.48 2.34
N ILE A 18 16.98 10.40 1.53
CA ILE A 18 16.87 10.11 0.09
C ILE A 18 16.25 8.71 -0.12
N THR A 19 16.77 7.70 0.58
CA THR A 19 16.26 6.34 0.44
C THR A 19 14.86 6.18 1.00
N GLY A 20 14.49 6.93 2.04
CA GLY A 20 13.13 7.00 2.55
C GLY A 20 12.15 7.57 1.52
N LEU A 21 12.51 8.67 0.85
CA LEU A 21 11.70 9.25 -0.23
C LEU A 21 11.55 8.28 -1.40
N LEU A 22 12.62 7.61 -1.81
CA LEU A 22 12.57 6.63 -2.91
C LEU A 22 11.72 5.39 -2.58
N GLN A 23 11.48 5.10 -1.31
CA GLN A 23 10.58 4.03 -0.89
C GLN A 23 9.11 4.43 -0.92
N ALA A 24 8.78 5.72 -0.89
CA ALA A 24 7.41 6.18 -0.99
C ALA A 24 6.82 5.84 -2.36
N PRO A 25 5.71 5.09 -2.46
CA PRO A 25 5.10 4.70 -3.73
C PRO A 25 4.83 5.90 -4.63
N ALA A 26 4.27 6.97 -4.07
CA ALA A 26 3.96 8.19 -4.78
C ALA A 26 5.18 8.87 -5.43
N ILE A 27 6.34 8.85 -4.78
CA ILE A 27 7.61 9.39 -5.33
C ILE A 27 8.16 8.44 -6.40
N SER A 28 8.21 7.15 -6.07
CA SER A 28 8.74 6.12 -6.98
C SER A 28 7.97 6.07 -8.30
N ALA A 29 6.64 6.14 -8.24
CA ALA A 29 5.77 6.13 -9.42
C ALA A 29 5.98 7.36 -10.33
N ARG A 30 6.25 8.53 -9.75
CA ARG A 30 6.40 9.78 -10.51
C ARG A 30 7.77 9.98 -11.11
N PHE A 31 8.80 9.48 -10.46
CA PHE A 31 10.18 9.58 -10.95
C PHE A 31 10.64 8.38 -11.76
N GLY A 32 9.77 7.40 -12.02
CA GLY A 32 10.08 6.26 -12.87
C GLY A 32 11.19 5.35 -12.32
N THR A 33 11.33 5.26 -10.99
CA THR A 33 12.40 4.50 -10.33
C THR A 33 12.15 2.98 -10.33
N GLY A 34 11.30 2.48 -11.23
CA GLY A 34 10.93 1.05 -11.29
C GLY A 34 12.10 0.13 -11.64
N SER A 35 13.11 0.63 -12.39
CA SER A 35 14.27 -0.15 -12.82
C SER A 35 15.56 0.60 -12.55
N GLY A 36 16.68 -0.14 -12.48
CA GLY A 36 18.03 0.42 -12.28
C GLY A 36 18.47 0.56 -10.83
N LEU A 37 19.56 1.30 -10.61
CA LEU A 37 20.23 1.45 -9.31
C LEU A 37 19.39 2.22 -8.26
N LEU A 38 18.42 3.02 -8.69
CA LEU A 38 17.54 3.80 -7.82
C LEU A 38 16.18 3.14 -7.62
N ASN A 39 16.04 1.85 -7.93
CA ASN A 39 14.79 1.16 -7.71
C ASN A 39 14.46 1.06 -6.21
N ARG A 40 13.18 0.85 -5.92
CA ARG A 40 12.65 0.81 -4.55
C ARG A 40 13.30 -0.27 -3.69
N GLN A 41 13.68 -1.42 -4.26
CA GLN A 41 14.34 -2.51 -3.55
C GLN A 41 15.76 -2.16 -3.12
N VAL A 42 16.53 -1.51 -4.01
CA VAL A 42 17.86 -1.01 -3.68
C VAL A 42 17.77 0.08 -2.62
N ALA A 43 16.84 1.03 -2.76
CA ALA A 43 16.60 2.06 -1.75
C ALA A 43 16.29 1.46 -0.37
N ARG A 44 15.43 0.43 -0.33
CA ARG A 44 15.09 -0.30 0.91
C ARG A 44 16.32 -0.97 1.54
N SER A 45 17.16 -1.63 0.73
CA SER A 45 18.36 -2.30 1.21
C SER A 45 19.37 -1.30 1.79
N ILE A 46 19.59 -0.18 1.11
CA ILE A 46 20.46 0.89 1.59
C ILE A 46 19.89 1.52 2.88
N HIS A 47 18.59 1.80 2.91
CA HIS A 47 17.92 2.34 4.09
C HIS A 47 18.08 1.43 5.32
N PHE A 48 17.99 0.12 5.12
CA PHE A 48 18.24 -0.88 6.17
C PHE A 48 19.67 -0.83 6.70
N LEU A 49 20.66 -0.73 5.81
CA LEU A 49 22.08 -0.60 6.23
C LEU A 49 22.30 0.70 7.00
N VAL A 50 21.70 1.80 6.57
CA VAL A 50 21.75 3.07 7.28
C VAL A 50 21.10 2.96 8.65
N MET A 51 19.97 2.26 8.78
CA MET A 51 19.31 1.99 10.04
C MET A 51 20.25 1.23 11.00
N ILE A 52 20.95 0.19 10.52
CA ILE A 52 21.93 -0.55 11.34
C ILE A 52 23.04 0.38 11.83
N TRP A 53 23.59 1.23 10.93
CA TRP A 53 24.60 2.21 11.32
C TRP A 53 24.07 3.14 12.41
N MET A 54 22.86 3.69 12.25
CA MET A 54 22.26 4.60 13.24
C MET A 54 22.05 3.91 14.59
N LEU A 55 21.61 2.66 14.62
CA LEU A 55 21.43 1.89 15.84
C LEU A 55 22.78 1.68 16.55
N ILE A 56 23.83 1.28 15.84
CA ILE A 56 25.16 1.12 16.38
C ILE A 56 25.67 2.47 16.94
N PHE A 57 25.49 3.54 16.16
CA PHE A 57 25.89 4.88 16.58
C PHE A 57 25.17 5.30 17.88
N ILE A 58 23.85 5.11 17.95
CA ILE A 58 23.05 5.47 19.15
C ILE A 58 23.51 4.68 20.36
N VAL A 59 23.75 3.37 20.25
CA VAL A 59 24.22 2.53 21.36
C VAL A 59 25.58 3.01 21.88
N ILE A 60 26.54 3.17 20.94
CA ILE A 60 27.89 3.64 21.31
C ILE A 60 27.83 5.07 21.88
N HIS A 61 27.08 5.96 21.25
CA HIS A 61 26.95 7.34 21.69
C HIS A 61 26.33 7.44 23.08
N THR A 62 25.28 6.68 23.35
CA THR A 62 24.66 6.62 24.68
C THR A 62 25.62 6.05 25.73
N ALA A 63 26.32 4.96 25.41
CA ALA A 63 27.32 4.39 26.30
C ALA A 63 28.43 5.42 26.64
N MET A 64 28.89 6.19 25.67
CA MET A 64 29.90 7.22 25.85
C MET A 64 29.43 8.35 26.76
N ILE A 65 28.14 8.74 26.73
CA ILE A 65 27.59 9.75 27.67
C ILE A 65 27.79 9.31 29.11
N PHE A 66 27.59 8.03 29.43
CA PHE A 66 27.78 7.49 30.79
C PHE A 66 29.26 7.35 31.13
N ILE A 67 30.10 6.85 30.22
CA ILE A 67 31.52 6.60 30.44
C ILE A 67 32.30 7.91 30.63
N THR A 68 31.97 8.95 29.87
CA THR A 68 32.71 10.22 29.87
C THR A 68 32.18 11.23 30.87
N GLY A 69 31.15 10.92 31.63
CA GLY A 69 30.61 11.76 32.70
C GLY A 69 29.16 12.19 32.43
N PHE A 70 28.23 11.41 32.93
CA PHE A 70 26.80 11.58 32.68
C PHE A 70 26.28 12.98 33.00
N VAL A 71 26.59 13.51 34.21
CA VAL A 71 26.06 14.81 34.65
C VAL A 71 26.55 15.96 33.77
N GLY A 72 27.83 16.01 33.44
CA GLY A 72 28.40 17.04 32.58
C GLY A 72 27.83 16.97 31.17
N ASN A 73 27.77 15.78 30.59
CA ASN A 73 27.23 15.57 29.24
C ASN A 73 25.74 15.94 29.14
N VAL A 74 24.94 15.57 30.16
CA VAL A 74 23.50 15.92 30.18
C VAL A 74 23.32 17.42 30.38
N ASN A 75 24.11 18.07 31.23
CA ASN A 75 24.07 19.53 31.35
C ASN A 75 24.45 20.25 30.08
N HIS A 76 25.46 19.74 29.37
CA HIS A 76 25.84 20.29 28.06
C HIS A 76 24.71 20.19 27.01
N ILE A 77 24.01 19.03 26.95
CA ILE A 77 22.90 18.81 26.04
C ILE A 77 21.66 19.66 26.39
N THR A 78 21.34 19.78 27.70
CA THR A 78 20.08 20.41 28.14
C THR A 78 20.20 21.90 28.41
N LEU A 79 21.34 22.35 28.90
CA LEU A 79 21.57 23.73 29.32
C LEU A 79 22.63 24.46 28.48
N GLY A 80 23.39 23.75 27.63
CA GLY A 80 24.53 24.30 26.88
C GLY A 80 25.71 24.71 27.77
N THR A 81 25.83 24.15 28.95
CA THR A 81 26.86 24.52 29.94
C THR A 81 27.59 23.29 30.49
N ASP A 82 28.86 23.46 30.83
CA ASP A 82 29.69 22.40 31.42
C ASP A 82 29.66 22.43 32.96
N THR A 83 28.53 22.76 33.53
CA THR A 83 28.36 22.80 35.00
C THR A 83 28.28 21.40 35.60
N THR A 84 28.69 21.25 36.85
CA THR A 84 28.57 20.00 37.60
C THR A 84 27.27 19.92 38.41
N SER A 85 26.39 20.91 38.27
CA SER A 85 25.08 20.89 38.94
C SER A 85 24.17 19.82 38.39
N SER A 86 23.23 19.34 39.18
CA SER A 86 22.22 18.36 38.72
C SER A 86 21.05 18.98 37.95
N SER A 87 21.04 20.27 37.68
CA SER A 87 19.92 21.01 37.11
C SER A 87 19.53 20.49 35.72
N GLY A 88 20.51 20.24 34.84
CA GLY A 88 20.27 19.70 33.52
C GLY A 88 19.76 18.26 33.55
N VAL A 89 20.20 17.47 34.53
CA VAL A 89 19.73 16.10 34.75
C VAL A 89 18.23 16.09 35.12
N TRP A 90 17.82 16.99 36.01
CA TRP A 90 16.39 17.12 36.36
C TRP A 90 15.56 17.64 35.22
N LEU A 91 16.05 18.57 34.42
CA LEU A 91 15.35 19.03 33.21
C LEU A 91 15.23 17.90 32.20
N TYR A 92 16.29 17.13 31.98
CA TYR A 92 16.25 15.95 31.13
C TYR A 92 15.22 14.91 31.62
N ALA A 93 15.24 14.59 32.90
CA ALA A 93 14.31 13.66 33.53
C ALA A 93 12.85 14.14 33.37
N LEU A 94 12.59 15.43 33.53
CA LEU A 94 11.27 16.02 33.29
C LEU A 94 10.82 15.83 31.83
N TRP A 95 11.69 16.14 30.88
CA TRP A 95 11.36 15.93 29.46
C TRP A 95 11.11 14.45 29.11
N MET A 96 11.93 13.56 29.65
CA MET A 96 11.74 12.12 29.49
C MET A 96 10.42 11.66 30.13
N ALA A 97 10.07 12.17 31.29
CA ALA A 97 8.76 11.88 31.91
C ALA A 97 7.60 12.36 31.03
N VAL A 98 7.69 13.57 30.46
CA VAL A 98 6.66 14.08 29.51
C VAL A 98 6.53 13.17 28.31
N VAL A 99 7.65 12.73 27.71
CA VAL A 99 7.62 11.81 26.55
C VAL A 99 6.99 10.47 26.93
N VAL A 100 7.37 9.89 28.07
CA VAL A 100 6.84 8.61 28.56
C VAL A 100 5.34 8.73 28.86
N VAL A 101 4.90 9.79 29.55
CA VAL A 101 3.48 10.03 29.84
C VAL A 101 2.70 10.22 28.55
N PHE A 102 3.22 11.01 27.60
CA PHE A 102 2.60 11.18 26.28
C PHE A 102 2.42 9.82 25.58
N TRP A 103 3.43 8.97 25.59
CA TRP A 103 3.36 7.66 24.95
C TRP A 103 2.37 6.72 25.64
N ILE A 104 2.38 6.67 26.98
CA ILE A 104 1.42 5.89 27.78
C ILE A 104 -0.04 6.31 27.48
N VAL A 105 -0.27 7.62 27.25
CA VAL A 105 -1.61 8.15 26.97
C VAL A 105 -1.96 8.00 25.49
N ALA A 106 -1.03 8.30 24.57
CA ALA A 106 -1.28 8.29 23.14
C ALA A 106 -1.53 6.87 22.60
N SER A 107 -0.79 5.86 23.08
CA SER A 107 -0.92 4.49 22.59
C SER A 107 -2.33 3.91 22.79
N PRO A 108 -2.92 3.89 24.00
CA PRO A 108 -4.27 3.40 24.18
C PRO A 108 -5.32 4.26 23.48
N LEU A 109 -5.11 5.59 23.37
CA LEU A 109 -6.03 6.45 22.62
C LEU A 109 -6.01 6.12 21.12
N THR A 110 -4.84 5.86 20.57
CA THR A 110 -4.70 5.47 19.17
C THR A 110 -5.37 4.13 18.91
N ILE A 111 -5.20 3.14 19.80
CA ILE A 111 -5.84 1.83 19.71
C ILE A 111 -7.37 1.95 19.85
N ARG A 112 -7.85 2.78 20.79
CA ARG A 112 -9.29 2.94 21.05
C ARG A 112 -10.03 3.80 20.01
N TYR A 113 -9.36 4.78 19.41
CA TYR A 113 -9.95 5.74 18.47
C TYR A 113 -9.11 5.89 17.20
N PRO A 114 -8.73 4.80 16.54
CA PRO A 114 -7.76 4.83 15.44
C PRO A 114 -8.23 5.70 14.28
N ARG A 115 -9.51 5.64 13.94
CA ARG A 115 -10.10 6.43 12.85
C ARG A 115 -10.10 7.93 13.11
N LYS A 116 -10.35 8.36 14.37
CA LYS A 116 -10.27 9.78 14.75
C LYS A 116 -8.85 10.30 14.70
N VAL A 117 -7.88 9.50 15.16
CA VAL A 117 -6.45 9.83 15.09
C VAL A 117 -5.98 9.89 13.63
N GLN A 118 -6.40 8.94 12.81
CA GLN A 118 -6.10 8.92 11.38
C GLN A 118 -6.73 10.11 10.65
N HIS A 119 -7.98 10.47 10.98
CA HIS A 119 -8.65 11.64 10.41
C HIS A 119 -7.93 12.94 10.78
N ALA A 120 -7.49 13.09 12.04
CA ALA A 120 -6.67 14.21 12.47
C ALA A 120 -5.31 14.25 11.74
N GLY A 121 -4.66 13.09 11.56
CA GLY A 121 -3.44 12.97 10.77
C GLY A 121 -3.62 13.36 9.30
N ARG A 122 -4.76 13.07 8.69
CA ARG A 122 -5.11 13.49 7.33
C ARG A 122 -5.10 15.00 7.13
N PHE A 123 -5.43 15.77 8.15
CA PHE A 123 -5.36 17.23 8.06
C PHE A 123 -3.94 17.71 7.73
N MET A 124 -2.93 17.06 8.31
CA MET A 124 -1.52 17.39 8.05
C MET A 124 -1.03 16.86 6.69
N VAL A 125 -1.39 15.62 6.34
CA VAL A 125 -0.85 14.92 5.16
C VAL A 125 -1.73 15.12 3.92
N GLY A 126 -3.01 15.48 4.08
CA GLY A 126 -3.99 15.58 3.00
C GLY A 126 -3.63 16.61 1.94
N ARG A 127 -3.01 17.73 2.33
CA ARG A 127 -2.54 18.75 1.38
C ARG A 127 -1.40 18.24 0.50
N ILE A 128 -0.50 17.44 1.09
CA ILE A 128 0.60 16.81 0.34
C ILE A 128 0.03 15.75 -0.60
N LYS A 129 -0.91 14.92 -0.12
CA LYS A 129 -1.62 13.94 -0.96
C LYS A 129 -2.34 14.62 -2.13
N PHE A 130 -3.11 15.67 -1.88
CA PHE A 130 -3.80 16.42 -2.92
C PHE A 130 -2.83 16.99 -3.97
N PHE A 131 -1.69 17.54 -3.54
CA PHE A 131 -0.65 18.00 -4.45
C PHE A 131 -0.05 16.85 -5.27
N MET A 132 0.18 15.70 -4.65
CA MET A 132 0.70 14.51 -5.31
C MET A 132 -0.32 13.89 -6.28
N GLU A 133 -1.60 13.88 -5.98
CA GLU A 133 -2.68 13.43 -6.88
C GLU A 133 -2.76 14.30 -8.15
N TRP A 134 -2.51 15.61 -8.01
CA TRP A 134 -2.46 16.50 -9.16
C TRP A 134 -1.30 16.21 -10.12
N TRP A 135 -0.20 15.67 -9.61
CA TRP A 135 0.94 15.24 -10.39
C TRP A 135 0.85 13.75 -10.70
N ASN A 136 0.13 13.40 -11.75
CA ASN A 136 -0.08 12.00 -12.14
C ASN A 136 1.22 11.24 -12.40
N PRO A 137 1.32 10.00 -11.94
CA PRO A 137 2.40 9.13 -12.32
C PRO A 137 2.33 8.83 -13.83
N LYS A 138 3.39 9.16 -14.55
CA LYS A 138 3.51 8.92 -15.99
C LYS A 138 4.59 7.89 -16.31
N ALA A 139 4.96 7.05 -15.36
CA ALA A 139 5.99 6.06 -15.59
C ALA A 139 5.48 5.00 -16.57
N THR A 140 5.99 5.04 -17.78
CA THR A 140 5.82 4.00 -18.78
C THR A 140 6.95 3.00 -18.64
N TYR A 141 6.60 1.72 -18.61
CA TYR A 141 7.55 0.62 -18.52
C TYR A 141 7.56 -0.17 -19.82
N SER A 142 8.66 -0.85 -20.07
CA SER A 142 8.86 -1.71 -21.23
C SER A 142 9.13 -3.15 -20.79
N LYS A 143 9.08 -4.10 -21.72
CA LYS A 143 9.34 -5.53 -21.42
C LYS A 143 10.67 -5.79 -20.70
N LYS A 144 11.70 -4.97 -20.94
CA LYS A 144 13.00 -5.06 -20.24
C LYS A 144 12.96 -4.65 -18.78
N ASP A 145 11.92 -3.92 -18.36
CA ASP A 145 11.75 -3.43 -17.00
C ASP A 145 10.96 -4.43 -16.15
N ILE A 146 10.38 -5.47 -16.75
CA ILE A 146 9.63 -6.51 -16.05
C ILE A 146 10.53 -7.14 -14.98
N SER A 147 9.98 -7.21 -13.76
CA SER A 147 10.69 -7.77 -12.63
C SER A 147 10.93 -9.26 -12.82
N PRO A 148 12.16 -9.77 -12.57
CA PRO A 148 12.46 -11.19 -12.72
C PRO A 148 11.67 -12.08 -11.76
N PHE A 149 11.17 -11.48 -10.70
CA PHE A 149 10.30 -12.11 -9.73
C PHE A 149 9.22 -11.13 -9.29
N PHE A 150 7.96 -11.60 -9.26
CA PHE A 150 6.83 -10.83 -8.78
C PHE A 150 6.21 -11.55 -7.59
N TRP A 151 6.30 -10.92 -6.42
CA TRP A 151 5.80 -11.48 -5.17
C TRP A 151 4.27 -11.60 -5.19
N SER A 152 3.73 -12.56 -4.46
CA SER A 152 2.28 -12.70 -4.26
C SER A 152 1.94 -12.66 -2.78
N ASN A 153 0.94 -11.87 -2.41
CA ASN A 153 0.36 -11.81 -1.08
C ASN A 153 -1.05 -12.38 -1.08
N GLY A 154 -1.52 -12.75 0.10
CA GLY A 154 -2.82 -13.36 0.32
C GLY A 154 -2.82 -14.85 0.00
N GLU A 155 -3.63 -15.57 0.72
CA GLU A 155 -3.82 -17.00 0.55
C GLU A 155 -4.81 -17.26 -0.57
N ARG A 156 -4.54 -18.28 -1.38
CA ARG A 156 -5.47 -18.66 -2.44
C ARG A 156 -6.77 -19.19 -1.81
N PRO A 157 -7.91 -19.06 -2.50
CA PRO A 157 -9.14 -19.69 -2.04
C PRO A 157 -8.98 -21.22 -1.98
N GLU A 158 -9.47 -21.81 -0.90
CA GLU A 158 -9.53 -23.28 -0.72
C GLU A 158 -10.98 -23.77 -0.65
N THR A 159 -11.93 -22.97 -1.17
CA THR A 159 -13.34 -23.37 -1.23
C THR A 159 -13.56 -24.47 -2.25
N GLY A 160 -14.49 -25.37 -1.98
CA GLY A 160 -14.81 -26.46 -2.92
C GLY A 160 -15.29 -25.94 -4.27
N GLU A 161 -15.94 -24.77 -4.29
CA GLU A 161 -16.38 -24.10 -5.53
C GLU A 161 -15.19 -23.65 -6.37
N TYR A 162 -14.24 -22.92 -5.78
CA TYR A 162 -13.06 -22.45 -6.50
C TYR A 162 -12.21 -23.61 -7.03
N GLU A 163 -12.01 -24.65 -6.24
CA GLU A 163 -11.25 -25.84 -6.67
C GLU A 163 -11.98 -26.60 -7.81
N ALA A 164 -13.32 -26.65 -7.80
CA ALA A 164 -14.10 -27.22 -8.91
C ALA A 164 -13.96 -26.43 -10.20
N LEU A 165 -14.07 -25.09 -10.15
CA LEU A 165 -13.88 -24.19 -11.27
C LEU A 165 -12.47 -24.29 -11.87
N LYS A 166 -11.47 -24.38 -11.00
CA LYS A 166 -10.09 -24.59 -11.41
C LYS A 166 -9.88 -25.94 -12.08
N ALA A 167 -10.43 -27.00 -11.51
CA ALA A 167 -10.28 -28.36 -12.05
C ALA A 167 -10.84 -28.53 -13.45
N ASN A 168 -11.87 -27.77 -13.83
CA ASN A 168 -12.44 -27.76 -15.18
C ASN A 168 -11.84 -26.67 -16.10
N GLY A 169 -10.76 -26.00 -15.70
CA GLY A 169 -10.08 -24.97 -16.50
C GLY A 169 -10.92 -23.70 -16.67
N TRP A 170 -11.70 -23.34 -15.68
CA TRP A 170 -12.56 -22.16 -15.59
C TRP A 170 -13.74 -22.15 -16.57
N THR A 171 -14.06 -23.27 -17.20
CA THR A 171 -15.16 -23.37 -18.19
C THR A 171 -16.52 -23.03 -17.61
N ASP A 172 -16.76 -23.36 -16.35
CA ASP A 172 -18.02 -23.06 -15.65
C ASP A 172 -17.95 -21.76 -14.84
N TYR A 173 -16.81 -21.02 -14.94
CA TYR A 173 -16.70 -19.73 -14.28
C TYR A 173 -17.58 -18.70 -14.97
N SER A 174 -18.35 -17.97 -14.16
CA SER A 174 -19.08 -16.79 -14.59
C SER A 174 -18.85 -15.62 -13.63
N LEU A 175 -18.68 -14.44 -14.18
CA LEU A 175 -18.58 -13.19 -13.44
C LEU A 175 -19.97 -12.56 -13.33
N ARG A 176 -20.53 -12.56 -12.13
CA ARG A 176 -21.79 -11.85 -11.84
C ARG A 176 -21.51 -10.35 -11.62
N ILE A 177 -22.28 -9.51 -12.31
CA ILE A 177 -22.20 -8.06 -12.21
C ILE A 177 -23.62 -7.53 -11.98
N ASP A 178 -23.86 -6.90 -10.81
CA ASP A 178 -25.18 -6.47 -10.38
C ASP A 178 -25.15 -5.15 -9.57
N GLY A 179 -26.24 -4.86 -8.84
CA GLY A 179 -26.40 -3.66 -8.04
C GLY A 179 -27.04 -2.51 -8.82
N LEU A 180 -26.51 -1.29 -8.68
CA LEU A 180 -27.05 -0.08 -9.33
C LEU A 180 -26.59 0.02 -10.78
N VAL A 181 -27.04 -0.90 -11.59
CA VAL A 181 -26.85 -0.97 -13.06
C VAL A 181 -28.17 -1.11 -13.77
N ASP A 182 -28.25 -0.68 -15.03
CA ASP A 182 -29.47 -0.83 -15.83
C ASP A 182 -29.53 -2.23 -16.46
N THR A 183 -28.38 -2.85 -16.73
CA THR A 183 -28.26 -4.17 -17.35
C THR A 183 -27.45 -5.12 -16.46
N PRO A 184 -28.04 -5.69 -15.38
CA PRO A 184 -27.38 -6.74 -14.60
C PRO A 184 -26.97 -7.89 -15.53
N THR A 185 -25.72 -8.34 -15.42
CA THR A 185 -25.13 -9.24 -16.40
C THR A 185 -24.32 -10.34 -15.70
N GLU A 186 -24.31 -11.51 -16.30
CA GLU A 186 -23.43 -12.61 -15.94
C GLU A 186 -22.62 -13.00 -17.17
N LEU A 187 -21.29 -12.85 -17.10
CA LEU A 187 -20.38 -13.11 -18.20
C LEU A 187 -19.61 -14.40 -17.96
N SER A 188 -19.74 -15.38 -18.84
CA SER A 188 -18.88 -16.56 -18.80
C SER A 188 -17.41 -16.20 -19.05
N TYR A 189 -16.48 -17.06 -18.64
CA TYR A 189 -15.05 -16.84 -18.87
C TYR A 189 -14.75 -16.67 -20.37
N GLU A 190 -15.38 -17.46 -21.23
CA GLU A 190 -15.26 -17.35 -22.68
C GLU A 190 -15.75 -15.99 -23.22
N GLN A 191 -16.88 -15.49 -22.70
CA GLN A 191 -17.39 -14.17 -23.06
C GLN A 191 -16.44 -13.05 -22.63
N ILE A 192 -15.83 -13.16 -21.44
CA ILE A 192 -14.83 -12.20 -20.97
C ILE A 192 -13.61 -12.20 -21.88
N LEU A 193 -13.10 -13.37 -22.25
CA LEU A 193 -11.96 -13.50 -23.17
C LEU A 193 -12.25 -12.99 -24.59
N ALA A 194 -13.51 -12.95 -24.99
CA ALA A 194 -13.95 -12.42 -26.29
C ALA A 194 -14.06 -10.89 -26.33
N LEU A 195 -14.05 -10.21 -25.18
CA LEU A 195 -14.05 -8.74 -25.09
C LEU A 195 -12.71 -8.15 -25.58
N PRO A 196 -12.68 -6.85 -25.94
CA PRO A 196 -11.46 -6.20 -26.40
C PRO A 196 -10.33 -6.32 -25.37
N LYS A 197 -9.26 -7.01 -25.75
CA LYS A 197 -8.08 -7.22 -24.91
C LYS A 197 -7.25 -5.94 -24.82
N SER A 198 -6.91 -5.55 -23.63
CA SER A 198 -5.98 -4.46 -23.32
C SER A 198 -4.72 -5.02 -22.67
N GLU A 199 -3.54 -4.52 -23.07
CA GLU A 199 -2.25 -4.91 -22.53
C GLU A 199 -1.54 -3.69 -21.93
N GLN A 200 -0.88 -3.88 -20.80
CA GLN A 200 -0.15 -2.81 -20.11
C GLN A 200 1.03 -3.36 -19.32
N ILE A 201 2.13 -2.60 -19.27
CA ILE A 201 3.28 -2.90 -18.41
C ILE A 201 3.32 -1.84 -17.32
N THR A 202 2.99 -2.24 -16.10
CA THR A 202 2.77 -1.33 -14.99
C THR A 202 3.47 -1.79 -13.72
N ALA A 203 3.75 -0.83 -12.84
CA ALA A 203 4.33 -1.11 -11.53
C ALA A 203 3.24 -1.35 -10.49
N HIS A 204 3.42 -2.37 -9.71
CA HIS A 204 2.60 -2.70 -8.55
C HIS A 204 3.31 -2.30 -7.27
N TYR A 205 2.67 -1.53 -6.43
CA TYR A 205 3.20 -1.08 -5.14
C TYR A 205 2.45 -1.76 -4.00
N CYS A 206 3.09 -2.72 -3.36
CA CYS A 206 2.51 -3.40 -2.20
C CYS A 206 2.65 -2.55 -0.94
N ILE A 207 1.63 -2.62 -0.05
CA ILE A 207 1.65 -1.98 1.26
C ILE A 207 2.77 -2.52 2.17
N GLN A 208 3.19 -3.78 1.96
CA GLN A 208 4.31 -4.39 2.68
C GLN A 208 5.70 -3.86 2.27
N GLY A 209 5.75 -2.87 1.38
CA GLY A 209 6.98 -2.16 1.03
C GLY A 209 7.76 -2.72 -0.16
N TRP A 210 7.32 -3.81 -0.80
CA TRP A 210 7.89 -4.27 -2.06
C TRP A 210 7.14 -3.68 -3.26
N SER A 211 7.75 -3.72 -4.42
CA SER A 211 7.13 -3.38 -5.69
C SER A 211 7.64 -4.32 -6.78
N GLY A 212 6.86 -4.48 -7.83
CA GLY A 212 7.22 -5.27 -9.00
C GLY A 212 6.60 -4.67 -10.25
N ILE A 213 7.21 -4.87 -11.39
CA ILE A 213 6.71 -4.50 -12.70
C ILE A 213 6.33 -5.78 -13.41
N ALA A 214 5.16 -5.81 -14.01
CA ALA A 214 4.69 -6.94 -14.82
C ALA A 214 3.89 -6.44 -16.03
N GLU A 215 3.83 -7.24 -17.06
CA GLU A 215 2.90 -7.11 -18.16
C GLU A 215 1.57 -7.76 -17.75
N TRP A 216 0.49 -7.02 -17.87
CA TRP A 216 -0.85 -7.48 -17.57
C TRP A 216 -1.72 -7.39 -18.81
N ALA A 217 -2.55 -8.39 -19.03
CA ALA A 217 -3.54 -8.35 -20.09
C ALA A 217 -4.92 -8.76 -19.57
N GLY A 218 -5.95 -8.11 -20.12
CA GLY A 218 -7.32 -8.31 -19.67
C GLY A 218 -8.29 -7.37 -20.38
N VAL A 219 -9.45 -7.21 -19.80
CA VAL A 219 -10.53 -6.34 -20.29
C VAL A 219 -10.52 -5.04 -19.50
N ARG A 220 -10.61 -3.89 -20.16
CA ARG A 220 -10.77 -2.61 -19.47
C ARG A 220 -12.07 -2.57 -18.69
N MET A 221 -12.02 -2.00 -17.50
CA MET A 221 -13.25 -1.79 -16.73
C MET A 221 -14.24 -0.86 -17.45
N SER A 222 -13.77 0.03 -18.32
CA SER A 222 -14.66 0.86 -19.17
C SER A 222 -15.56 0.01 -20.09
N GLU A 223 -15.06 -1.09 -20.66
CA GLU A 223 -15.87 -2.00 -21.48
C GLU A 223 -16.97 -2.67 -20.63
N ILE A 224 -16.64 -3.04 -19.39
CA ILE A 224 -17.62 -3.59 -18.45
C ILE A 224 -18.69 -2.54 -18.10
N LEU A 225 -18.27 -1.28 -17.84
CA LEU A 225 -19.23 -0.19 -17.58
C LEU A 225 -20.17 0.06 -18.75
N ASP A 226 -19.67 -0.05 -19.99
CA ASP A 226 -20.49 0.15 -21.20
C ASP A 226 -21.48 -1.00 -21.42
N ILE A 227 -21.19 -2.21 -20.91
CA ILE A 227 -22.11 -3.36 -20.97
C ILE A 227 -23.22 -3.24 -19.92
N VAL A 228 -22.85 -2.85 -18.66
CA VAL A 228 -23.81 -2.92 -17.55
C VAL A 228 -24.56 -1.61 -17.32
N GLU A 229 -24.12 -0.51 -17.91
CA GLU A 229 -24.73 0.81 -17.85
C GLU A 229 -25.02 1.26 -16.40
N PRO A 230 -23.98 1.65 -15.61
CA PRO A 230 -24.18 2.04 -14.23
C PRO A 230 -25.11 3.25 -14.10
N ARG A 231 -26.07 3.17 -13.18
CA ARG A 231 -26.98 4.25 -12.88
C ARG A 231 -26.25 5.46 -12.27
N PRO A 232 -26.78 6.68 -12.38
CA PRO A 232 -26.17 7.89 -11.83
C PRO A 232 -25.93 7.84 -10.32
N GLU A 233 -26.68 7.05 -9.59
CA GLU A 233 -26.56 6.84 -8.16
C GLU A 233 -25.40 5.94 -7.79
N ALA A 234 -24.90 5.12 -8.71
CA ALA A 234 -23.74 4.26 -8.50
C ALA A 234 -22.47 5.11 -8.34
N LYS A 235 -21.92 5.16 -7.15
CA LYS A 235 -20.69 5.92 -6.83
C LYS A 235 -19.50 5.03 -6.59
N TRP A 236 -19.76 3.76 -6.24
CA TRP A 236 -18.75 2.79 -5.85
C TRP A 236 -18.96 1.48 -6.57
N VAL A 237 -17.84 0.78 -6.80
CA VAL A 237 -17.81 -0.58 -7.34
C VAL A 237 -17.14 -1.47 -6.30
N VAL A 238 -17.82 -2.52 -5.90
CA VAL A 238 -17.37 -3.51 -4.94
C VAL A 238 -16.93 -4.75 -5.70
N PHE A 239 -15.71 -5.20 -5.43
CA PHE A 239 -15.18 -6.45 -5.96
C PHE A 239 -15.16 -7.48 -4.85
N TYR A 240 -15.84 -8.59 -5.05
CA TYR A 240 -15.86 -9.72 -4.14
C TYR A 240 -14.93 -10.83 -4.64
N SER A 241 -14.26 -11.49 -3.70
CA SER A 241 -13.32 -12.56 -3.97
C SER A 241 -13.87 -13.92 -3.54
N PHE A 242 -13.45 -15.00 -4.18
CA PHE A 242 -13.61 -16.36 -3.66
C PHE A 242 -12.81 -16.59 -2.37
N ALA A 243 -11.77 -15.78 -2.10
CA ALA A 243 -10.94 -15.91 -0.92
C ALA A 243 -11.64 -15.38 0.33
N GLU A 244 -11.36 -16.04 1.44
CA GLU A 244 -11.62 -15.49 2.76
C GLU A 244 -10.46 -14.60 3.22
N GLY A 245 -10.77 -13.62 4.05
CA GLY A 245 -9.74 -12.81 4.67
C GLY A 245 -9.11 -13.51 5.89
N PRO A 246 -7.93 -13.07 6.34
CA PRO A 246 -7.22 -13.69 7.48
C PRO A 246 -8.03 -13.76 8.78
N GLU A 247 -8.93 -12.81 8.99
CA GLU A 247 -9.82 -12.75 10.17
C GLU A 247 -11.15 -13.51 9.95
N GLY A 248 -11.28 -14.20 8.83
CA GLY A 248 -12.50 -14.89 8.39
C GLY A 248 -13.45 -13.98 7.61
N GLY A 249 -14.42 -14.59 6.93
CA GLY A 249 -15.37 -13.89 6.07
C GLY A 249 -14.82 -13.57 4.67
N ARG A 250 -15.73 -13.25 3.78
CA ARG A 250 -15.45 -13.02 2.36
C ARG A 250 -14.56 -11.78 2.19
N TYR A 251 -13.47 -11.92 1.44
CA TYR A 251 -12.64 -10.79 1.06
C TYR A 251 -13.35 -9.91 0.02
N TYR A 252 -13.31 -8.60 0.20
CA TYR A 252 -13.88 -7.62 -0.72
C TYR A 252 -13.11 -6.30 -0.67
N ASP A 253 -13.28 -5.47 -1.69
CA ASP A 253 -12.75 -4.12 -1.71
C ASP A 253 -13.62 -3.20 -2.57
N CYS A 254 -13.70 -1.90 -2.18
CA CYS A 254 -14.52 -0.91 -2.83
C CYS A 254 -13.66 0.16 -3.52
N HIS A 255 -14.03 0.48 -4.75
CA HIS A 255 -13.36 1.51 -5.55
C HIS A 255 -14.35 2.58 -5.99
N PRO A 256 -13.95 3.87 -6.07
CA PRO A 256 -14.76 4.89 -6.72
C PRO A 256 -15.01 4.51 -8.18
N ILE A 257 -16.24 4.69 -8.66
CA ILE A 257 -16.57 4.40 -10.06
C ILE A 257 -15.69 5.20 -11.05
N ALA A 258 -15.19 6.36 -10.63
CA ALA A 258 -14.26 7.17 -11.43
C ALA A 258 -12.95 6.44 -11.75
N ASN A 259 -12.45 5.59 -10.83
CA ASN A 259 -11.27 4.80 -11.06
C ASN A 259 -11.48 3.74 -12.16
N MET A 260 -12.71 3.26 -12.31
CA MET A 260 -13.06 2.23 -13.31
C MET A 260 -12.99 2.75 -14.76
N ARG A 261 -13.00 4.06 -14.95
CA ARG A 261 -12.81 4.71 -16.27
C ARG A 261 -11.36 5.01 -16.59
N HIS A 262 -10.44 4.77 -15.66
CA HIS A 262 -9.02 4.98 -15.89
C HIS A 262 -8.48 3.98 -16.93
N GLU A 263 -7.63 4.45 -17.84
CA GLU A 263 -7.13 3.65 -18.96
C GLU A 263 -6.37 2.37 -18.55
N HIS A 264 -5.78 2.37 -17.35
CA HIS A 264 -5.05 1.24 -16.79
C HIS A 264 -5.84 0.44 -15.76
N THR A 265 -7.14 0.67 -15.62
CA THR A 265 -7.99 -0.16 -14.76
C THR A 265 -8.60 -1.29 -15.58
N ILE A 266 -8.13 -2.51 -15.33
CA ILE A 266 -8.51 -3.71 -16.09
C ILE A 266 -8.88 -4.88 -15.16
N LEU A 267 -9.75 -5.75 -15.66
CA LEU A 267 -9.91 -7.12 -15.17
C LEU A 267 -8.87 -7.98 -15.89
N ALA A 268 -7.76 -8.25 -15.21
CA ALA A 268 -6.67 -9.00 -15.79
C ALA A 268 -6.92 -10.51 -15.67
N TYR A 269 -6.62 -11.23 -16.74
CA TYR A 269 -6.62 -12.70 -16.82
C TYR A 269 -5.28 -13.28 -17.31
N GLU A 270 -4.33 -12.42 -17.72
CA GLU A 270 -2.96 -12.80 -18.08
C GLU A 270 -1.91 -11.96 -17.35
N MET A 271 -0.76 -12.54 -17.13
CA MET A 271 0.42 -11.89 -16.58
C MET A 271 1.68 -12.38 -17.32
N ASN A 272 2.49 -11.43 -17.82
CA ASN A 272 3.74 -11.71 -18.57
C ASN A 272 3.54 -12.63 -19.77
N GLY A 273 2.42 -12.49 -20.48
CA GLY A 273 2.09 -13.27 -21.68
C GLY A 273 1.52 -14.67 -21.42
N GLU A 274 1.29 -15.04 -20.17
CA GLU A 274 0.72 -16.33 -19.77
C GLU A 274 -0.59 -16.12 -19.00
N PRO A 275 -1.55 -17.07 -19.04
CA PRO A 275 -2.72 -17.03 -18.20
C PRO A 275 -2.35 -16.86 -16.72
N LEU A 276 -3.16 -16.16 -15.96
CA LEU A 276 -2.93 -15.99 -14.52
C LEU A 276 -2.84 -17.36 -13.83
N ASN A 277 -1.85 -17.50 -12.98
CA ASN A 277 -1.81 -18.61 -12.05
C ASN A 277 -2.63 -18.29 -10.77
N GLU A 278 -2.87 -19.30 -9.95
CA GLU A 278 -3.66 -19.19 -8.73
C GLU A 278 -3.09 -18.14 -7.75
N SER A 279 -1.78 -18.11 -7.56
CA SER A 279 -1.17 -17.18 -6.61
C SER A 279 -1.30 -15.73 -7.05
N HIS A 280 -1.44 -15.49 -8.35
CA HIS A 280 -1.60 -14.15 -8.92
C HIS A 280 -3.06 -13.76 -9.19
N GLY A 281 -4.04 -14.63 -8.88
CA GLY A 281 -5.45 -14.29 -8.85
C GLY A 281 -6.32 -14.88 -9.98
N ALA A 282 -5.93 -16.03 -10.57
CA ALA A 282 -6.79 -16.71 -11.53
C ALA A 282 -8.20 -16.99 -10.99
N PRO A 283 -9.27 -16.93 -11.82
CA PRO A 283 -9.27 -16.63 -13.23
C PRO A 283 -9.18 -15.13 -13.56
N LEU A 284 -9.63 -14.26 -12.64
CA LEU A 284 -9.65 -12.80 -12.80
C LEU A 284 -9.13 -12.08 -11.57
N ARG A 285 -8.43 -10.97 -11.82
CA ARG A 285 -8.05 -10.01 -10.79
C ARG A 285 -8.26 -8.58 -11.24
N LEU A 286 -8.51 -7.70 -10.29
CA LEU A 286 -8.49 -6.26 -10.56
C LEU A 286 -7.04 -5.75 -10.64
N ARG A 287 -6.80 -4.92 -11.64
CA ARG A 287 -5.63 -4.03 -11.71
C ARG A 287 -6.14 -2.60 -11.73
N ASP A 288 -5.95 -1.88 -10.64
CA ASP A 288 -6.23 -0.45 -10.50
C ASP A 288 -4.90 0.25 -10.17
N GLU A 289 -4.20 0.70 -11.20
CA GLU A 289 -2.81 1.14 -11.14
C GLU A 289 -2.61 2.42 -10.32
N ILE A 290 -3.68 3.13 -10.04
CA ILE A 290 -3.64 4.37 -9.25
C ILE A 290 -3.81 4.12 -7.75
N GLU A 291 -4.05 2.88 -7.33
CA GLU A 291 -4.22 2.49 -5.93
C GLU A 291 -3.16 1.47 -5.51
N LEU A 292 -2.83 1.43 -4.21
CA LEU A 292 -1.92 0.43 -3.65
C LEU A 292 -2.43 -1.00 -3.85
N GLY A 293 -1.49 -1.93 -3.88
CA GLY A 293 -1.73 -3.32 -4.25
C GLY A 293 -2.78 -4.06 -3.45
N PHE A 294 -3.02 -3.73 -2.18
CA PHE A 294 -4.04 -4.40 -1.38
C PHE A 294 -5.47 -4.08 -1.86
N LYS A 295 -5.67 -2.94 -2.54
CA LYS A 295 -6.93 -2.59 -3.19
C LYS A 295 -7.24 -3.43 -4.43
N GLN A 296 -6.24 -4.13 -4.98
CA GLN A 296 -6.35 -4.85 -6.25
C GLN A 296 -6.79 -6.31 -6.02
N VAL A 297 -8.09 -6.50 -5.85
CA VAL A 297 -8.71 -7.78 -5.50
C VAL A 297 -8.32 -8.90 -6.48
N LYS A 298 -7.97 -10.07 -5.95
CA LYS A 298 -7.67 -11.31 -6.66
C LYS A 298 -8.84 -12.29 -6.54
N TRP A 299 -8.88 -13.28 -7.47
CA TRP A 299 -9.89 -14.33 -7.45
C TRP A 299 -11.32 -13.78 -7.44
N ILE A 300 -11.60 -12.88 -8.36
CA ILE A 300 -12.87 -12.16 -8.40
C ILE A 300 -14.01 -13.15 -8.66
N GLU A 301 -15.03 -13.08 -7.81
CA GLU A 301 -16.26 -13.86 -7.89
C GLU A 301 -17.43 -13.04 -8.42
N ALA A 302 -17.55 -11.77 -7.96
CA ALA A 302 -18.63 -10.89 -8.35
C ALA A 302 -18.23 -9.42 -8.25
N ILE A 303 -18.97 -8.57 -8.96
CA ILE A 303 -18.86 -7.11 -8.94
C ILE A 303 -20.25 -6.54 -8.63
N GLU A 304 -20.32 -5.60 -7.70
CA GLU A 304 -21.56 -4.93 -7.31
C GLU A 304 -21.39 -3.40 -7.38
N PHE A 305 -22.35 -2.73 -8.00
CA PHE A 305 -22.39 -1.27 -8.06
C PHE A 305 -23.29 -0.72 -6.96
N VAL A 306 -22.77 0.18 -6.12
CA VAL A 306 -23.47 0.70 -4.95
C VAL A 306 -23.38 2.23 -4.83
N GLU A 307 -24.35 2.83 -4.16
CA GLU A 307 -24.30 4.26 -3.83
C GLU A 307 -23.29 4.55 -2.71
N SER A 308 -23.20 3.66 -1.72
CA SER A 308 -22.33 3.77 -0.56
C SER A 308 -21.88 2.39 -0.11
N PHE A 309 -20.67 2.29 0.41
CA PHE A 309 -20.13 1.06 1.00
C PHE A 309 -20.33 0.99 2.53
N GLU A 310 -21.00 1.98 3.15
CA GLU A 310 -21.14 2.04 4.61
C GLU A 310 -21.90 0.86 5.22
N HIS A 311 -22.67 0.15 4.43
CA HIS A 311 -23.44 -1.04 4.84
C HIS A 311 -22.65 -2.35 4.68
N LEU A 312 -21.46 -2.30 4.05
CA LEU A 312 -20.63 -3.49 3.80
C LEU A 312 -19.58 -3.65 4.90
N GLY A 313 -19.48 -4.85 5.47
CA GLY A 313 -18.54 -5.15 6.55
C GLY A 313 -18.66 -4.19 7.72
N ALA A 314 -17.57 -3.55 8.13
CA ALA A 314 -17.59 -2.48 9.13
C ALA A 314 -17.75 -1.07 8.52
N GLY A 315 -18.06 -0.97 7.23
CA GLY A 315 -18.35 0.28 6.54
C GLY A 315 -17.14 1.15 6.24
N GLN A 316 -15.97 0.56 6.08
CA GLN A 316 -14.72 1.30 5.90
C GLN A 316 -14.18 1.28 4.46
N GLY A 317 -14.81 0.53 3.57
CA GLY A 317 -14.50 0.54 2.14
C GLY A 317 -13.67 -0.62 1.65
N GLY A 318 -13.51 -1.67 2.44
CA GLY A 318 -12.86 -2.90 2.06
C GLY A 318 -12.54 -3.78 3.27
N TYR A 319 -12.17 -5.03 3.02
CA TYR A 319 -11.84 -5.98 4.07
C TYR A 319 -10.67 -5.50 4.94
N ASN A 320 -9.58 -5.06 4.31
CA ASN A 320 -8.42 -4.57 5.06
C ASN A 320 -8.73 -3.27 5.82
N GLU A 321 -9.53 -2.39 5.25
CA GLU A 321 -9.96 -1.15 5.88
C GLU A 321 -10.89 -1.39 7.09
N ASP A 322 -11.61 -2.50 7.09
CA ASP A 322 -12.45 -2.91 8.21
C ASP A 322 -11.64 -3.48 9.38
N GLN A 323 -10.60 -4.27 9.08
CA GLN A 323 -9.75 -4.95 10.06
C GLN A 323 -8.55 -4.08 10.48
N GLU A 324 -7.98 -3.36 9.52
CA GLU A 324 -6.84 -2.48 9.74
C GLU A 324 -7.22 -1.01 9.48
N PHE A 325 -6.36 -0.09 9.91
CA PHE A 325 -6.70 1.35 9.87
C PHE A 325 -6.19 2.03 8.60
N TYR A 326 -6.50 1.45 7.45
CA TYR A 326 -6.26 2.09 6.15
C TYR A 326 -7.41 3.03 5.77
N GLY A 327 -7.16 4.01 4.94
CA GLY A 327 -8.23 4.77 4.31
C GLY A 327 -8.83 3.98 3.14
N TYR A 328 -10.08 4.21 2.81
CA TYR A 328 -10.75 3.59 1.66
C TYR A 328 -10.09 3.90 0.29
N ARG A 329 -9.25 4.91 0.23
CA ARG A 329 -8.39 5.22 -0.92
C ARG A 329 -6.94 5.30 -0.49
N MET A 330 -6.10 4.62 -1.23
CA MET A 330 -4.65 4.63 -1.05
C MET A 330 -3.96 4.92 -2.38
N PRO A 331 -4.15 6.14 -2.91
CA PRO A 331 -3.59 6.52 -4.21
C PRO A 331 -2.07 6.53 -4.18
N ILE A 332 -1.50 6.17 -5.32
CA ILE A 332 -0.05 6.17 -5.59
C ILE A 332 0.41 7.53 -6.06
#